data_c14bdce7e519c7515c666dffb54b5fc5
#
_entry.id   c14bdce7e519c7515c666dffb54b5fc5
#
_cell.length_a   1.000
_cell.length_b   1.000
_cell.length_c   1.000
_cell.angle_alpha   90.00
_cell.angle_beta   90.00
_cell.angle_gamma   90.00
#
_symmetry.space_group_name_H-M   'P 1'
#
loop_
_entity.id
_entity.type
_entity.pdbx_description
1 polymer ?
#
loop_
_entity_poly.entity_id
_entity_poly.type
_entity_poly.pdbx_seq_one_letter_code
_entity_poly.pdbx_strand_id
1 'polypeptide(L)'
;YMFMHAGILHILFNMLWLYWFGSLFLYLFSAKHLRGLYVLGGICGGLLYMVAYNVFPLFSSQVTGATLVGASASVLAIVAATAYREPDYRVQLFLFGAIRLKYLALVVIGIDVLSITSSNAGGHIAHLGGALAGLWFAASLSKGTDLTSWINWILDGFTSLFQKKTWKRKPKMKVHYGTVPPVARGIMITMPTKKHSLMKWTVFWKN
;
A
#
# COMPACT_ATOMS: atom_id res chain seq x y z
N TYR A 1 7.92 -3.01 -17.38
CA TYR A 1 9.07 -2.32 -16.82
C TYR A 1 9.17 -2.44 -15.29
N MET A 2 8.05 -2.33 -14.56
CA MET A 2 8.01 -2.29 -13.08
C MET A 2 8.50 -3.58 -12.37
N PHE A 3 8.67 -4.67 -13.09
CA PHE A 3 9.22 -5.93 -12.57
C PHE A 3 10.65 -6.21 -13.06
N MET A 4 11.22 -5.32 -13.88
CA MET A 4 12.57 -5.44 -14.42
C MET A 4 13.51 -4.43 -13.74
N HIS A 5 14.76 -4.79 -13.54
CA HIS A 5 15.76 -3.95 -12.86
C HIS A 5 17.08 -3.95 -13.62
N ALA A 6 17.75 -2.81 -13.63
CA ALA A 6 19.00 -2.63 -14.39
C ALA A 6 20.22 -3.31 -13.73
N GLY A 7 20.13 -3.74 -12.48
CA GLY A 7 21.24 -4.38 -11.76
C GLY A 7 20.89 -4.77 -10.33
N ILE A 8 21.84 -5.46 -9.67
CA ILE A 8 21.63 -6.05 -8.34
C ILE A 8 21.34 -4.97 -7.29
N LEU A 9 22.08 -3.86 -7.28
CA LEU A 9 21.83 -2.77 -6.33
C LEU A 9 20.48 -2.10 -6.59
N HIS A 10 20.10 -1.96 -7.85
CA HIS A 10 18.81 -1.36 -8.21
C HIS A 10 17.64 -2.21 -7.71
N ILE A 11 17.67 -3.54 -7.87
CA ILE A 11 16.63 -4.39 -7.31
C ILE A 11 16.67 -4.40 -5.78
N LEU A 12 17.87 -4.46 -5.18
CA LEU A 12 18.04 -4.47 -3.74
C LEU A 12 17.40 -3.25 -3.08
N PHE A 13 17.71 -2.04 -3.57
CA PHE A 13 17.11 -0.81 -3.03
C PHE A 13 15.62 -0.73 -3.27
N ASN A 14 15.12 -1.12 -4.46
CA ASN A 14 13.69 -1.16 -4.71
C ASN A 14 12.96 -2.10 -3.73
N MET A 15 13.52 -3.30 -3.49
CA MET A 15 12.90 -4.28 -2.57
C MET A 15 12.98 -3.82 -1.11
N LEU A 16 14.08 -3.18 -0.72
CA LEU A 16 14.24 -2.63 0.63
C LEU A 16 13.22 -1.53 0.91
N TRP A 17 13.06 -0.59 -0.02
CA TRP A 17 12.04 0.46 0.07
C TRP A 17 10.62 -0.11 0.06
N LEU A 18 10.36 -1.07 -0.84
CA LEU A 18 9.07 -1.76 -0.87
C LEU A 18 8.77 -2.49 0.44
N TYR A 19 9.76 -3.13 1.04
CA TYR A 19 9.61 -3.81 2.32
C TYR A 19 9.27 -2.81 3.45
N TRP A 20 10.04 -1.74 3.58
CA TRP A 20 9.83 -0.76 4.66
C TRP A 20 8.52 0.00 4.48
N PHE A 21 8.31 0.61 3.34
CA PHE A 21 7.11 1.41 3.10
C PHE A 21 5.87 0.56 2.84
N GLY A 22 6.04 -0.63 2.27
CA GLY A 22 4.96 -1.61 2.14
C GLY A 22 4.48 -2.11 3.51
N SER A 23 5.38 -2.36 4.45
CA SER A 23 5.03 -2.74 5.82
C SER A 23 4.27 -1.62 6.53
N LEU A 24 4.75 -0.38 6.41
CA LEU A 24 4.06 0.79 6.97
C LEU A 24 2.68 1.01 6.30
N PHE A 25 2.62 0.84 4.99
CA PHE A 25 1.36 0.92 4.25
C PHE A 25 0.35 -0.13 4.72
N LEU A 26 0.78 -1.37 4.95
CA LEU A 26 -0.09 -2.45 5.45
C LEU A 26 -0.62 -2.20 6.86
N TYR A 27 0.03 -1.35 7.63
CA TYR A 27 -0.49 -0.89 8.92
C TYR A 27 -1.69 0.05 8.77
N LEU A 28 -1.75 0.82 7.68
CA LEU A 28 -2.76 1.84 7.40
C LEU A 28 -3.84 1.38 6.41
N PHE A 29 -3.48 0.47 5.51
CA PHE A 29 -4.30 0.02 4.39
C PHE A 29 -4.29 -1.52 4.26
N SER A 30 -5.18 -2.06 3.44
CA SER A 30 -5.26 -3.50 3.21
C SER A 30 -4.19 -4.01 2.23
N ALA A 31 -3.91 -5.32 2.28
CA ALA A 31 -3.05 -5.99 1.29
C ALA A 31 -3.60 -5.89 -0.15
N LYS A 32 -4.92 -5.81 -0.32
CA LYS A 32 -5.54 -5.56 -1.63
C LYS A 32 -5.20 -4.17 -2.15
N HIS A 33 -5.23 -3.16 -1.29
CA HIS A 33 -4.81 -1.80 -1.64
C HIS A 33 -3.33 -1.74 -2.00
N LEU A 34 -2.45 -2.46 -1.27
CA LEU A 34 -1.01 -2.49 -1.55
C LEU A 34 -0.73 -3.02 -2.97
N ARG A 35 -1.25 -4.21 -3.31
CA ARG A 35 -1.01 -4.80 -4.63
C ARG A 35 -1.65 -3.99 -5.75
N GLY A 36 -2.86 -3.47 -5.53
CA GLY A 36 -3.56 -2.62 -6.50
C GLY A 36 -2.83 -1.30 -6.73
N LEU A 37 -2.34 -0.64 -5.67
CA LEU A 37 -1.60 0.60 -5.77
C LEU A 37 -0.21 0.41 -6.40
N TYR A 38 0.45 -0.71 -6.11
CA TYR A 38 1.71 -1.07 -6.77
C TYR A 38 1.54 -1.10 -8.30
N VAL A 39 0.50 -1.77 -8.78
CA VAL A 39 0.21 -1.85 -10.22
C VAL A 39 -0.23 -0.48 -10.77
N LEU A 40 -1.13 0.23 -10.08
CA LEU A 40 -1.60 1.56 -10.48
C LEU A 40 -0.44 2.55 -10.58
N GLY A 41 0.42 2.60 -9.57
CA GLY A 41 1.59 3.49 -9.53
C GLY A 41 2.56 3.21 -10.69
N GLY A 42 2.80 1.92 -10.97
CA GLY A 42 3.58 1.54 -12.14
C GLY A 42 2.92 1.98 -13.46
N ILE A 43 1.65 1.70 -13.65
CA ILE A 43 0.93 2.13 -14.88
C ILE A 43 1.00 3.64 -15.03
N CYS A 44 0.68 4.43 -14.01
CA CYS A 44 0.71 5.89 -14.08
C CYS A 44 2.11 6.44 -14.31
N GLY A 45 3.13 5.84 -13.69
CA GLY A 45 4.53 6.19 -13.93
C GLY A 45 4.94 5.95 -15.39
N GLY A 46 4.62 4.77 -15.92
CA GLY A 46 4.90 4.44 -17.32
C GLY A 46 4.13 5.32 -18.31
N LEU A 47 2.86 5.64 -18.01
CA LEU A 47 2.06 6.54 -18.84
C LEU A 47 2.64 7.96 -18.85
N LEU A 48 3.02 8.50 -17.69
CA LEU A 48 3.61 9.84 -17.62
C LEU A 48 4.95 9.90 -18.37
N TYR A 49 5.79 8.84 -18.23
CA TYR A 49 7.00 8.69 -19.02
C TYR A 49 6.71 8.71 -20.53
N MET A 50 5.76 7.89 -21.01
CA MET A 50 5.42 7.84 -22.42
C MET A 50 4.90 9.18 -22.94
N VAL A 51 4.01 9.85 -22.18
CA VAL A 51 3.50 11.18 -22.56
C VAL A 51 4.64 12.19 -22.62
N ALA A 52 5.52 12.22 -21.61
CA ALA A 52 6.62 13.18 -21.56
C ALA A 52 7.55 13.02 -22.77
N TYR A 53 7.96 11.81 -23.11
CA TYR A 53 8.88 11.54 -24.20
C TYR A 53 8.29 11.74 -25.59
N ASN A 54 6.98 11.69 -25.76
CA ASN A 54 6.31 11.91 -27.04
C ASN A 54 5.80 13.35 -27.23
N VAL A 55 5.53 14.08 -26.13
CA VAL A 55 4.91 15.42 -26.20
C VAL A 55 5.94 16.54 -26.06
N PHE A 56 6.96 16.35 -25.19
CA PHE A 56 7.91 17.42 -24.90
C PHE A 56 9.12 17.35 -25.81
N PRO A 57 9.43 18.41 -26.59
CA PRO A 57 10.59 18.47 -27.50
C PRO A 57 11.92 18.21 -26.79
N LEU A 58 12.01 18.56 -25.51
CA LEU A 58 13.20 18.34 -24.67
C LEU A 58 13.65 16.86 -24.66
N PHE A 59 12.73 15.91 -24.75
CA PHE A 59 13.00 14.48 -24.69
C PHE A 59 12.95 13.78 -26.05
N SER A 60 12.51 14.47 -27.11
CA SER A 60 12.29 13.88 -28.44
C SER A 60 13.56 13.28 -29.06
N SER A 61 14.72 13.87 -28.82
CA SER A 61 16.01 13.38 -29.29
C SER A 61 16.50 12.13 -28.56
N GLN A 62 15.93 11.82 -27.39
CA GLN A 62 16.34 10.72 -26.52
C GLN A 62 15.42 9.50 -26.62
N VAL A 63 14.31 9.58 -27.37
CA VAL A 63 13.28 8.53 -27.44
C VAL A 63 13.86 7.18 -27.87
N THR A 64 14.74 7.17 -28.89
CA THR A 64 15.30 5.93 -29.48
C THR A 64 16.19 5.12 -28.52
N GLY A 65 16.80 5.76 -27.53
CA GLY A 65 17.67 5.10 -26.53
C GLY A 65 17.05 5.03 -25.13
N ALA A 66 15.87 5.61 -24.93
CA ALA A 66 15.26 5.73 -23.63
C ALA A 66 14.70 4.39 -23.16
N THR A 67 15.14 3.95 -21.98
CA THR A 67 14.65 2.73 -21.35
C THR A 67 14.06 3.06 -19.99
N LEU A 68 12.94 2.44 -19.66
CA LEU A 68 12.32 2.54 -18.35
C LEU A 68 12.32 1.17 -17.67
N VAL A 69 12.99 1.07 -16.52
CA VAL A 69 13.04 -0.16 -15.70
C VAL A 69 13.00 0.20 -14.21
N GLY A 70 12.38 -0.65 -13.42
CA GLY A 70 12.35 -0.54 -11.98
C GLY A 70 10.94 -0.43 -11.37
N ALA A 71 10.84 -0.91 -10.14
CA ALA A 71 9.63 -0.83 -9.34
C ALA A 71 9.42 0.54 -8.66
N SER A 72 10.37 1.45 -8.81
CA SER A 72 10.49 2.67 -8.02
C SER A 72 9.29 3.61 -8.13
N ALA A 73 8.65 3.73 -9.30
CA ALA A 73 7.41 4.47 -9.47
C ALA A 73 6.26 3.88 -8.63
N SER A 74 6.13 2.55 -8.63
CA SER A 74 5.16 1.83 -7.79
C SER A 74 5.45 2.01 -6.30
N VAL A 75 6.72 1.96 -5.91
CA VAL A 75 7.16 2.18 -4.52
C VAL A 75 6.89 3.61 -4.10
N LEU A 76 7.16 4.59 -4.95
CA LEU A 76 6.91 5.99 -4.63
C LEU A 76 5.40 6.30 -4.53
N ALA A 77 4.55 5.59 -5.28
CA ALA A 77 3.11 5.64 -5.08
C ALA A 77 2.71 5.19 -3.67
N ILE A 78 3.31 4.11 -3.16
CA ILE A 78 3.08 3.61 -1.80
C ILE A 78 3.56 4.63 -0.77
N VAL A 79 4.75 5.20 -0.94
CA VAL A 79 5.31 6.25 -0.07
C VAL A 79 4.39 7.47 -0.02
N ALA A 80 3.97 7.96 -1.19
CA ALA A 80 3.12 9.15 -1.30
C ALA A 80 1.74 8.94 -0.65
N ALA A 81 1.12 7.77 -0.87
CA ALA A 81 -0.16 7.41 -0.25
C ALA A 81 -0.04 7.32 1.27
N THR A 82 1.04 6.73 1.78
CA THR A 82 1.32 6.61 3.21
C THR A 82 1.56 7.98 3.84
N ALA A 83 2.36 8.83 3.17
CA ALA A 83 2.64 10.20 3.62
C ALA A 83 1.38 11.08 3.63
N TYR A 84 0.48 10.88 2.67
CA TYR A 84 -0.82 11.58 2.66
C TYR A 84 -1.69 11.17 3.85
N ARG A 85 -1.72 9.87 4.19
CA ARG A 85 -2.55 9.34 5.27
C ARG A 85 -2.04 9.69 6.66
N GLU A 86 -0.73 9.57 6.86
CA GLU A 86 -0.05 9.79 8.14
C GLU A 86 1.17 10.71 7.95
N PRO A 87 0.96 12.02 7.67
CA PRO A 87 2.04 12.93 7.31
C PRO A 87 3.05 13.17 8.44
N ASP A 88 2.63 13.08 9.68
CA ASP A 88 3.45 13.31 10.86
C ASP A 88 4.08 12.05 11.45
N TYR A 89 3.82 10.88 10.82
CA TYR A 89 4.47 9.63 11.21
C TYR A 89 5.99 9.76 11.09
N ARG A 90 6.72 9.35 12.14
CA ARG A 90 8.19 9.45 12.18
C ARG A 90 8.83 8.15 11.73
N VAL A 91 9.58 8.20 10.63
CA VAL A 91 10.41 7.10 10.14
C VAL A 91 11.82 7.29 10.69
N GLN A 92 12.37 6.25 11.31
CA GLN A 92 13.74 6.25 11.81
C GLN A 92 14.69 5.94 10.67
N LEU A 93 15.44 6.92 10.22
CA LEU A 93 16.50 6.73 9.22
C LEU A 93 17.85 6.57 9.93
N PHE A 94 18.63 5.59 9.50
CA PHE A 94 19.90 5.20 10.14
C PHE A 94 20.88 6.37 10.33
N LEU A 95 21.00 7.25 9.31
CA LEU A 95 21.95 8.37 9.33
C LEU A 95 21.33 9.72 9.77
N PHE A 96 20.02 9.88 9.60
CA PHE A 96 19.35 11.19 9.76
C PHE A 96 18.39 11.23 10.96
N GLY A 97 18.31 10.14 11.73
CA GLY A 97 17.39 10.06 12.86
C GLY A 97 15.91 9.97 12.45
N ALA A 98 15.05 10.50 13.32
CA ALA A 98 13.59 10.44 13.12
C ALA A 98 13.10 11.60 12.24
N ILE A 99 12.68 11.31 11.01
CA ILE A 99 12.14 12.28 10.06
C ILE A 99 10.64 12.04 9.89
N ARG A 100 9.83 13.11 9.80
CA ARG A 100 8.40 12.98 9.48
C ARG A 100 8.22 12.57 8.03
N LEU A 101 7.29 11.65 7.80
CA LEU A 101 7.06 11.02 6.51
C LEU A 101 6.74 12.03 5.39
N LYS A 102 6.00 13.10 5.71
CA LYS A 102 5.72 14.19 4.76
C LYS A 102 6.99 14.84 4.22
N TYR A 103 8.00 15.09 5.08
CA TYR A 103 9.24 15.70 4.63
C TYR A 103 10.09 14.73 3.81
N LEU A 104 10.11 13.45 4.18
CA LEU A 104 10.78 12.43 3.40
C LEU A 104 10.18 12.35 1.99
N ALA A 105 8.85 12.27 1.88
CA ALA A 105 8.16 12.22 0.59
C ALA A 105 8.41 13.49 -0.24
N LEU A 106 8.35 14.69 0.38
CA LEU A 106 8.63 15.96 -0.29
C LEU A 106 10.06 16.05 -0.81
N VAL A 107 11.05 15.61 -0.02
CA VAL A 107 12.45 15.61 -0.45
C VAL A 107 12.67 14.68 -1.63
N VAL A 108 12.12 13.45 -1.59
CA VAL A 108 12.27 12.50 -2.70
C VAL A 108 11.61 13.04 -3.98
N ILE A 109 10.36 13.53 -3.89
CA ILE A 109 9.66 14.14 -5.02
C ILE A 109 10.39 15.40 -5.52
N GLY A 110 10.92 16.21 -4.62
CA GLY A 110 11.72 17.40 -4.97
C GLY A 110 12.99 17.06 -5.73
N ILE A 111 13.70 16.00 -5.31
CA ILE A 111 14.87 15.49 -6.05
C ILE A 111 14.45 15.02 -7.44
N ASP A 112 13.33 14.29 -7.57
CA ASP A 112 12.84 13.85 -8.88
C ASP A 112 12.51 15.02 -9.79
N VAL A 113 11.87 16.08 -9.29
CA VAL A 113 11.58 17.29 -10.08
C VAL A 113 12.86 17.97 -10.53
N LEU A 114 13.86 18.13 -9.66
CA LEU A 114 15.13 18.76 -9.99
C LEU A 114 15.98 17.92 -10.97
N SER A 115 15.76 16.61 -10.99
CA SER A 115 16.53 15.66 -11.81
C SER A 115 15.89 15.34 -13.17
N ILE A 116 14.77 15.99 -13.54
CA ILE A 116 14.08 15.77 -14.82
C ILE A 116 14.99 15.96 -16.05
N THR A 117 16.03 16.79 -15.93
CA THR A 117 17.00 17.05 -17.02
C THR A 117 18.26 16.20 -16.93
N SER A 118 18.32 15.27 -15.97
CA SER A 118 19.49 14.37 -15.80
C SER A 118 19.53 13.25 -16.83
N SER A 119 20.62 12.48 -16.81
CA SER A 119 20.77 11.29 -17.68
C SER A 119 19.70 10.22 -17.44
N ASN A 120 19.03 10.22 -16.27
CA ASN A 120 17.90 9.32 -15.94
C ASN A 120 16.56 10.07 -15.90
N ALA A 121 16.35 11.05 -16.73
CA ALA A 121 15.14 11.86 -16.79
C ALA A 121 13.87 11.01 -16.81
N GLY A 122 13.86 9.93 -17.60
CA GLY A 122 12.72 9.01 -17.71
C GLY A 122 12.33 8.34 -16.38
N GLY A 123 13.30 7.93 -15.59
CA GLY A 123 13.09 7.36 -14.26
C GLY A 123 12.43 8.39 -13.32
N HIS A 124 12.94 9.62 -13.30
CA HIS A 124 12.41 10.70 -12.45
C HIS A 124 10.99 11.10 -12.86
N ILE A 125 10.69 11.16 -14.15
CA ILE A 125 9.34 11.41 -14.66
C ILE A 125 8.38 10.29 -14.25
N ALA A 126 8.80 9.03 -14.37
CA ALA A 126 7.99 7.90 -13.94
C ALA A 126 7.72 7.92 -12.41
N HIS A 127 8.70 8.32 -11.60
CA HIS A 127 8.53 8.52 -10.16
C HIS A 127 7.44 9.53 -9.85
N LEU A 128 7.43 10.67 -10.54
CA LEU A 128 6.39 11.70 -10.36
C LEU A 128 5.00 11.15 -10.72
N GLY A 129 4.89 10.35 -11.79
CA GLY A 129 3.65 9.67 -12.13
C GLY A 129 3.17 8.69 -11.05
N GLY A 130 4.10 7.95 -10.46
CA GLY A 130 3.84 7.09 -9.32
C GLY A 130 3.37 7.88 -8.10
N ALA A 131 4.08 8.95 -7.72
CA ALA A 131 3.72 9.80 -6.59
C ALA A 131 2.31 10.40 -6.74
N LEU A 132 1.99 10.92 -7.93
CA LEU A 132 0.65 11.46 -8.24
C LEU A 132 -0.43 10.38 -8.11
N ALA A 133 -0.19 9.16 -8.59
CA ALA A 133 -1.10 8.04 -8.43
C ALA A 133 -1.34 7.70 -6.95
N GLY A 134 -0.28 7.72 -6.14
CA GLY A 134 -0.36 7.48 -4.70
C GLY A 134 -1.18 8.52 -3.96
N LEU A 135 -0.93 9.79 -4.23
CA LEU A 135 -1.72 10.90 -3.66
C LEU A 135 -3.19 10.81 -4.09
N TRP A 136 -3.44 10.58 -5.38
CA TRP A 136 -4.80 10.44 -5.91
C TRP A 136 -5.54 9.25 -5.29
N PHE A 137 -4.88 8.09 -5.18
CA PHE A 137 -5.43 6.92 -4.49
C PHE A 137 -5.83 7.26 -3.06
N ALA A 138 -4.92 7.83 -2.26
CA ALA A 138 -5.19 8.11 -0.85
C ALA A 138 -6.30 9.16 -0.67
N ALA A 139 -6.31 10.21 -1.50
CA ALA A 139 -7.35 11.23 -1.49
C ALA A 139 -8.71 10.69 -1.92
N SER A 140 -8.77 9.79 -2.92
CA SER A 140 -10.01 9.16 -3.37
C SER A 140 -10.55 8.17 -2.34
N LEU A 141 -9.66 7.38 -1.74
CA LEU A 141 -10.04 6.41 -0.72
C LEU A 141 -10.59 7.10 0.53
N SER A 142 -10.07 8.27 0.91
CA SER A 142 -10.61 9.06 2.03
C SER A 142 -12.04 9.57 1.76
N LYS A 143 -12.45 9.62 0.48
CA LYS A 143 -13.81 9.96 0.04
C LYS A 143 -14.68 8.70 -0.22
N GLY A 144 -14.19 7.51 0.13
CA GLY A 144 -14.90 6.25 -0.06
C GLY A 144 -14.74 5.61 -1.45
N THR A 145 -13.88 6.13 -2.32
CA THR A 145 -13.67 5.59 -3.67
C THR A 145 -12.33 4.84 -3.75
N ASP A 146 -12.38 3.54 -3.98
CA ASP A 146 -11.18 2.72 -4.20
C ASP A 146 -10.80 2.66 -5.68
N LEU A 147 -9.76 3.41 -6.05
CA LEU A 147 -9.20 3.44 -7.41
C LEU A 147 -8.53 2.13 -7.83
N THR A 148 -8.25 1.24 -6.88
CA THR A 148 -7.55 -0.02 -7.15
C THR A 148 -8.49 -1.22 -7.31
N SER A 149 -9.79 -1.03 -7.12
CA SER A 149 -10.79 -2.10 -7.13
C SER A 149 -10.84 -2.86 -8.46
N TRP A 150 -10.77 -2.17 -9.59
CA TRP A 150 -10.76 -2.77 -10.93
C TRP A 150 -9.49 -3.59 -11.20
N ILE A 151 -8.32 -3.11 -10.73
CA ILE A 151 -7.06 -3.85 -10.81
C ILE A 151 -7.17 -5.13 -9.97
N ASN A 152 -7.69 -5.01 -8.75
CA ASN A 152 -7.89 -6.14 -7.87
C ASN A 152 -8.87 -7.17 -8.46
N TRP A 153 -9.91 -6.72 -9.14
CA TRP A 153 -10.84 -7.62 -9.84
C TRP A 153 -10.12 -8.44 -10.92
N ILE A 154 -9.27 -7.80 -11.74
CA ILE A 154 -8.46 -8.50 -12.75
C ILE A 154 -7.49 -9.48 -12.10
N LEU A 155 -6.76 -9.06 -11.06
CA LEU A 155 -5.78 -9.89 -10.36
C LEU A 155 -6.46 -11.08 -9.65
N ASP A 156 -7.60 -10.86 -9.02
CA ASP A 156 -8.38 -11.93 -8.36
C ASP A 156 -8.94 -12.92 -9.40
N GLY A 157 -9.40 -12.43 -10.56
CA GLY A 157 -9.81 -13.27 -11.69
C GLY A 157 -8.66 -14.16 -12.16
N PHE A 158 -7.48 -13.56 -12.41
CA PHE A 158 -6.31 -14.31 -12.83
C PHE A 158 -5.86 -15.36 -11.81
N THR A 159 -5.78 -14.99 -10.53
CA THR A 159 -5.39 -15.95 -9.48
C THR A 159 -6.41 -17.06 -9.29
N SER A 160 -7.69 -16.79 -9.53
CA SER A 160 -8.76 -17.81 -9.43
C SER A 160 -8.60 -18.96 -10.45
N LEU A 161 -7.97 -18.69 -11.60
CA LEU A 161 -7.68 -19.72 -12.63
C LEU A 161 -6.68 -20.77 -12.13
N PHE A 162 -5.77 -20.37 -11.22
CA PHE A 162 -4.75 -21.26 -10.66
C PHE A 162 -5.12 -21.85 -9.29
N GLN A 163 -6.18 -21.36 -8.65
CA GLN A 163 -6.66 -21.93 -7.40
C GLN A 163 -7.47 -23.18 -7.68
N LYS A 164 -6.92 -24.36 -7.33
CA LYS A 164 -7.72 -25.57 -7.23
C LYS A 164 -8.89 -25.28 -6.29
N LYS A 165 -10.12 -25.41 -6.81
CA LYS A 165 -11.36 -25.23 -6.05
C LYS A 165 -11.41 -26.30 -4.96
N THR A 166 -10.75 -26.06 -3.85
CA THR A 166 -10.91 -26.91 -2.67
C THR A 166 -12.32 -26.64 -2.15
N TRP A 167 -13.21 -27.60 -2.39
CA TRP A 167 -14.55 -27.61 -1.83
C TRP A 167 -14.43 -27.73 -0.31
N LYS A 168 -14.23 -26.62 0.38
CA LYS A 168 -14.31 -26.58 1.84
C LYS A 168 -15.77 -26.86 2.20
N ARG A 169 -16.06 -28.10 2.60
CA ARG A 169 -17.32 -28.41 3.28
C ARG A 169 -17.43 -27.44 4.44
N LYS A 170 -18.44 -26.56 4.40
CA LYS A 170 -18.75 -25.71 5.55
C LYS A 170 -18.94 -26.63 6.74
N PRO A 171 -18.22 -26.48 7.86
CA PRO A 171 -18.47 -27.27 9.04
C PRO A 171 -19.93 -27.03 9.43
N LYS A 172 -20.74 -28.10 9.44
CA LYS A 172 -22.10 -28.03 9.97
C LYS A 172 -21.95 -27.76 11.47
N MET A 173 -22.25 -26.54 11.88
CA MET A 173 -22.32 -26.20 13.29
C MET A 173 -23.45 -27.02 13.91
N LYS A 174 -23.10 -28.05 14.69
CA LYS A 174 -24.09 -28.77 15.50
C LYS A 174 -24.33 -27.90 16.72
N VAL A 175 -25.48 -27.23 16.73
CA VAL A 175 -25.96 -26.54 17.93
C VAL A 175 -26.44 -27.64 18.89
N HIS A 176 -25.65 -27.93 19.92
CA HIS A 176 -26.12 -28.74 21.03
C HIS A 176 -27.00 -27.86 21.90
N TYR A 177 -28.30 -28.01 21.78
CA TYR A 177 -29.21 -27.52 22.80
C TYR A 177 -28.98 -28.39 24.04
N GLY A 178 -28.19 -27.90 25.00
CA GLY A 178 -28.16 -28.47 26.33
C GLY A 178 -29.56 -28.37 26.89
N THR A 179 -30.14 -29.50 27.26
CA THR A 179 -31.37 -29.51 28.07
C THR A 179 -31.04 -28.83 29.38
N VAL A 180 -31.58 -27.63 29.59
CA VAL A 180 -31.51 -26.93 30.88
C VAL A 180 -32.25 -27.82 31.86
N PRO A 181 -31.57 -28.34 32.93
CA PRO A 181 -32.31 -29.10 33.95
C PRO A 181 -33.39 -28.21 34.55
N PRO A 182 -34.57 -28.76 34.93
CA PRO A 182 -35.64 -27.97 35.51
C PRO A 182 -35.13 -27.31 36.79
N VAL A 183 -35.08 -25.98 36.80
CA VAL A 183 -34.71 -25.18 37.96
C VAL A 183 -35.75 -25.44 39.03
N ALA A 184 -35.32 -26.01 40.16
CA ALA A 184 -36.16 -26.14 41.35
C ALA A 184 -36.70 -24.76 41.73
N ARG A 185 -38.03 -24.63 41.81
CA ARG A 185 -38.71 -23.41 42.27
C ARG A 185 -38.15 -23.03 43.64
N GLY A 186 -37.43 -21.92 43.72
CA GLY A 186 -37.08 -21.37 45.03
C GLY A 186 -35.86 -20.48 45.14
N ILE A 187 -35.15 -20.16 44.07
CA ILE A 187 -34.04 -19.21 44.20
C ILE A 187 -34.27 -18.04 43.27
N MET A 188 -34.66 -16.90 43.86
CA MET A 188 -34.74 -15.61 43.18
C MET A 188 -33.32 -15.05 43.04
N ILE A 189 -32.69 -15.26 41.86
CA ILE A 189 -31.38 -14.67 41.57
C ILE A 189 -31.63 -13.26 41.03
N THR A 190 -31.40 -12.25 41.87
CA THR A 190 -31.29 -10.86 41.40
C THR A 190 -30.03 -10.70 40.61
N MET A 191 -30.16 -10.49 39.29
CA MET A 191 -29.03 -10.15 38.42
C MET A 191 -28.53 -8.73 38.71
N PRO A 192 -27.22 -8.52 38.95
CA PRO A 192 -26.71 -7.17 39.07
C PRO A 192 -26.71 -6.52 37.68
N THR A 193 -27.33 -5.35 37.58
CA THR A 193 -27.29 -4.46 36.40
C THR A 193 -25.88 -4.02 36.16
N LYS A 194 -25.27 -4.52 35.08
CA LYS A 194 -23.90 -4.21 34.69
C LYS A 194 -23.85 -2.82 34.06
N LYS A 195 -23.37 -1.83 34.82
CA LYS A 195 -22.94 -0.55 34.30
C LYS A 195 -21.82 -0.75 33.27
N HIS A 196 -21.94 -0.09 32.12
CA HIS A 196 -20.88 0.01 31.14
C HIS A 196 -19.58 0.53 31.77
N SER A 197 -18.58 -0.32 31.89
CA SER A 197 -17.19 0.12 32.14
C SER A 197 -16.35 -0.19 30.91
N LEU A 198 -15.82 0.89 30.35
CA LEU A 198 -14.83 0.89 29.27
C LEU A 198 -13.64 0.01 29.65
N MET A 199 -13.41 -1.09 28.90
CA MET A 199 -12.21 -1.89 29.02
C MET A 199 -11.03 -1.11 28.44
N LYS A 200 -10.14 -0.61 29.29
CA LYS A 200 -8.81 -0.17 28.92
C LYS A 200 -7.93 -1.41 28.68
N TRP A 201 -7.48 -1.63 27.46
CA TRP A 201 -6.45 -2.61 27.14
C TRP A 201 -5.09 -2.03 27.51
N THR A 202 -4.50 -2.45 28.61
CA THR A 202 -3.08 -2.24 28.93
C THR A 202 -2.31 -3.45 28.43
N VAL A 203 -1.49 -3.24 27.41
CA VAL A 203 -0.51 -4.26 26.96
C VAL A 203 0.70 -4.20 27.89
N PHE A 204 0.89 -5.23 28.71
CA PHE A 204 2.12 -5.43 29.47
C PHE A 204 3.16 -6.11 28.59
N TRP A 205 4.25 -5.41 28.27
CA TRP A 205 5.48 -6.03 27.85
C TRP A 205 6.25 -6.48 29.11
N LYS A 206 6.48 -7.78 29.25
CA LYS A 206 7.46 -8.33 30.19
C LYS A 206 8.75 -8.59 29.42
N ASN A 207 9.85 -8.20 30.04
CA ASN A 207 11.27 -8.28 29.69
C ASN A 207 11.71 -9.60 29.04
#